data_fe0761d0898fe6f85b62bef57bf7467d
#
_entry.id   fe0761d0898fe6f85b62bef57bf7467d
#
_cell.length_a   1.000
_cell.length_b   1.000
_cell.length_c   1.000
_cell.angle_alpha   90.00
_cell.angle_beta   90.00
_cell.angle_gamma   90.00
#
_symmetry.space_group_name_H-M   'P 1'
#
loop_
_entity.id
_entity.type
_entity.pdbx_description
1 polymer ?
#
loop_
_entity_poly.entity_id
_entity_poly.type
_entity_poly.pdbx_seq_one_letter_code
_entity_poly.pdbx_strand_id
1 'polypeptide(L)'
;STGETTTVKLGVVGSIYEDLWAPAKEALKEEGIDLEIVQFSDYVTPNNALANGEIDLNAFQHRIYLQSEVENYGYEIQAIGNTFIIPLNLYSDKVSSVDELKDGDTVAIPDDLTNGGRALKVLESAGLITLKADAGFSPTVDDIETYNTKIQIEELKANVIPSSLPDVTAAVVNGNYALDFGLKTEEAIYKDSVLDEEQYWNLIAARTADLKDPTKVDVYKKVVAAFQSDATEKVFNDDFGGYFIKVGWDQDLFSEAQ
;
A
#
# COMPACT_ATOMS: atom_id res chain seq x y z
N SER A 1 23.28 5.61 -30.05
CA SER A 1 22.77 6.96 -30.05
C SER A 1 22.93 7.58 -28.67
N THR A 2 23.44 8.73 -28.63
CA THR A 2 23.61 9.53 -27.43
C THR A 2 22.32 10.29 -27.09
N GLY A 3 21.20 9.60 -27.07
CA GLY A 3 19.93 10.21 -26.73
C GLY A 3 19.95 10.81 -25.33
N GLU A 4 19.22 11.90 -25.14
CA GLU A 4 19.08 12.52 -23.84
C GLU A 4 18.39 11.55 -22.88
N THR A 5 18.89 11.49 -21.65
CA THR A 5 18.27 10.71 -20.58
C THR A 5 17.13 11.51 -19.98
N THR A 6 15.96 10.88 -19.90
CA THR A 6 14.80 11.46 -19.21
C THR A 6 14.78 10.94 -17.78
N THR A 7 14.74 11.83 -16.80
CA THR A 7 14.63 11.45 -15.40
C THR A 7 13.17 11.44 -14.97
N VAL A 8 12.76 10.35 -14.33
CA VAL A 8 11.42 10.22 -13.71
C VAL A 8 11.62 9.97 -12.22
N LYS A 9 11.10 10.87 -11.39
CA LYS A 9 11.15 10.73 -9.93
C LYS A 9 9.93 9.98 -9.44
N LEU A 10 10.16 8.81 -8.86
CA LEU A 10 9.11 7.95 -8.32
C LEU A 10 9.14 7.96 -6.80
N GLY A 11 8.08 8.48 -6.18
CA GLY A 11 7.92 8.46 -4.73
C GLY A 11 7.41 7.13 -4.23
N VAL A 12 8.05 6.58 -3.20
CA VAL A 12 7.68 5.32 -2.55
C VAL A 12 7.77 5.52 -1.04
N VAL A 13 7.20 4.58 -0.28
CA VAL A 13 7.26 4.62 1.19
C VAL A 13 7.93 3.35 1.69
N GLY A 14 9.21 3.49 2.05
CA GLY A 14 10.00 2.40 2.60
C GLY A 14 11.10 1.90 1.67
N SER A 15 12.10 1.28 2.26
CA SER A 15 13.31 0.84 1.57
C SER A 15 13.10 -0.39 0.69
N ILE A 16 12.08 -1.21 0.98
CA ILE A 16 11.79 -2.42 0.21
C ILE A 16 11.46 -2.12 -1.26
N TYR A 17 10.97 -0.92 -1.55
CA TYR A 17 10.62 -0.53 -2.92
C TYR A 17 11.82 -0.43 -3.84
N GLU A 18 13.03 -0.22 -3.31
CA GLU A 18 14.26 -0.28 -4.11
C GLU A 18 14.39 -1.66 -4.78
N ASP A 19 14.17 -2.74 -4.02
CA ASP A 19 14.25 -4.09 -4.54
C ASP A 19 13.09 -4.41 -5.49
N LEU A 20 11.88 -3.96 -5.16
CA LEU A 20 10.70 -4.19 -5.99
C LEU A 20 10.81 -3.53 -7.37
N TRP A 21 11.41 -2.35 -7.41
CA TRP A 21 11.54 -1.56 -8.64
C TRP A 21 12.86 -1.76 -9.38
N ALA A 22 13.78 -2.55 -8.81
CA ALA A 22 15.09 -2.77 -9.43
C ALA A 22 15.02 -3.31 -10.86
N PRO A 23 14.20 -4.33 -11.19
CA PRO A 23 14.08 -4.80 -12.57
C PRO A 23 13.55 -3.73 -13.53
N ALA A 24 12.55 -2.96 -13.10
CA ALA A 24 11.98 -1.89 -13.91
C ALA A 24 13.01 -0.78 -14.16
N LYS A 25 13.73 -0.40 -13.12
CA LYS A 25 14.80 0.63 -13.22
C LYS A 25 15.86 0.22 -14.23
N GLU A 26 16.29 -1.04 -14.20
CA GLU A 26 17.28 -1.57 -15.13
C GLU A 26 16.75 -1.59 -16.57
N ALA A 27 15.52 -2.04 -16.79
CA ALA A 27 14.90 -2.09 -18.10
C ALA A 27 14.73 -0.68 -18.69
N LEU A 28 14.34 0.30 -17.87
CA LEU A 28 14.11 1.67 -18.29
C LEU A 28 15.42 2.38 -18.70
N LYS A 29 16.51 2.02 -18.07
CA LYS A 29 17.85 2.55 -18.44
C LYS A 29 18.17 2.32 -19.90
N GLU A 30 17.84 1.15 -20.41
CA GLU A 30 18.06 0.79 -21.82
C GLU A 30 17.20 1.63 -22.78
N GLU A 31 16.11 2.19 -22.26
CA GLU A 31 15.21 3.07 -23.03
C GLU A 31 15.52 4.56 -22.83
N GLY A 32 16.64 4.87 -22.18
CA GLY A 32 17.03 6.27 -21.92
C GLY A 32 16.22 6.95 -20.82
N ILE A 33 15.61 6.15 -19.92
CA ILE A 33 14.84 6.65 -18.79
C ILE A 33 15.59 6.31 -17.50
N ASP A 34 15.93 7.35 -16.74
CA ASP A 34 16.50 7.21 -15.40
C ASP A 34 15.39 7.31 -14.37
N LEU A 35 15.03 6.17 -13.77
CA LEU A 35 14.04 6.12 -12.70
C LEU A 35 14.72 6.40 -11.37
N GLU A 36 14.48 7.58 -10.82
CA GLU A 36 15.00 7.99 -9.53
C GLU A 36 13.96 7.68 -8.44
N ILE A 37 14.28 6.78 -7.53
CA ILE A 37 13.39 6.38 -6.45
C ILE A 37 13.59 7.32 -5.26
N VAL A 38 12.53 8.00 -4.86
CA VAL A 38 12.50 8.94 -3.74
C VAL A 38 11.73 8.32 -2.60
N GLN A 39 12.40 8.04 -1.49
CA GLN A 39 11.78 7.39 -0.34
C GLN A 39 11.16 8.43 0.61
N PHE A 40 9.91 8.17 0.99
CA PHE A 40 9.20 8.90 2.03
C PHE A 40 9.00 7.97 3.23
N SER A 41 8.73 8.54 4.40
CA SER A 41 8.58 7.77 5.64
C SER A 41 7.13 7.68 6.14
N ASP A 42 6.20 8.39 5.49
CA ASP A 42 4.78 8.37 5.85
C ASP A 42 3.88 8.29 4.61
N TYR A 43 2.58 8.13 4.82
CA TYR A 43 1.61 8.02 3.74
C TYR A 43 1.01 9.37 3.31
N VAL A 44 1.23 10.45 4.07
CA VAL A 44 0.62 11.75 3.79
C VAL A 44 1.43 12.55 2.77
N THR A 45 2.75 12.54 2.90
CA THR A 45 3.64 13.38 2.12
C THR A 45 3.69 13.06 0.63
N PRO A 46 3.67 11.76 0.18
CA PRO A 46 3.88 11.46 -1.24
C PRO A 46 2.85 12.04 -2.20
N ASN A 47 1.58 12.12 -1.82
CA ASN A 47 0.55 12.70 -2.69
C ASN A 47 0.68 14.21 -2.79
N ASN A 48 1.03 14.87 -1.69
CA ASN A 48 1.31 16.29 -1.71
C ASN A 48 2.53 16.61 -2.61
N ALA A 49 3.59 15.82 -2.49
CA ALA A 49 4.79 15.97 -3.32
C ALA A 49 4.49 15.74 -4.81
N LEU A 50 3.64 14.75 -5.12
CA LEU A 50 3.19 14.51 -6.49
C LEU A 50 2.38 15.69 -7.03
N ALA A 51 1.40 16.15 -6.27
CA ALA A 51 0.54 17.27 -6.69
C ALA A 51 1.34 18.55 -6.90
N ASN A 52 2.37 18.80 -6.09
CA ASN A 52 3.20 20.00 -6.16
C ASN A 52 4.32 19.93 -7.20
N GLY A 53 4.52 18.80 -7.87
CA GLY A 53 5.55 18.65 -8.87
C GLY A 53 6.94 18.33 -8.33
N GLU A 54 7.06 17.99 -7.07
CA GLU A 54 8.34 17.57 -6.46
C GLU A 54 8.80 16.21 -6.95
N ILE A 55 7.84 15.33 -7.26
CA ILE A 55 8.05 14.03 -7.87
C ILE A 55 7.14 13.91 -9.09
N ASP A 56 7.42 12.95 -9.97
CA ASP A 56 6.66 12.78 -11.21
C ASP A 56 5.56 11.70 -11.08
N LEU A 57 5.85 10.66 -10.31
CA LEU A 57 4.95 9.53 -10.05
C LEU A 57 5.08 9.14 -8.58
N ASN A 58 4.07 8.46 -8.05
CA ASN A 58 4.27 7.73 -6.81
C ASN A 58 3.66 6.33 -6.91
N ALA A 59 4.18 5.40 -6.08
CA ALA A 59 3.73 4.01 -6.05
C ALA A 59 3.85 3.49 -4.62
N PHE A 60 2.88 3.82 -3.77
CA PHE A 60 2.91 3.47 -2.36
C PHE A 60 1.52 3.14 -1.79
N GLN A 61 0.46 3.42 -2.52
CA GLN A 61 -0.91 3.46 -2.00
C GLN A 61 -1.84 2.55 -2.77
N HIS A 62 -2.90 2.11 -2.10
CA HIS A 62 -3.99 1.41 -2.74
C HIS A 62 -5.09 2.39 -3.20
N ARG A 63 -6.01 1.88 -4.00
CA ARG A 63 -7.03 2.69 -4.68
C ARG A 63 -7.90 3.50 -3.72
N ILE A 64 -8.40 2.87 -2.65
CA ILE A 64 -9.29 3.56 -1.72
C ILE A 64 -8.58 4.67 -0.95
N TYR A 65 -7.27 4.50 -0.65
CA TYR A 65 -6.48 5.55 -0.03
C TYR A 65 -6.32 6.75 -0.98
N LEU A 66 -5.99 6.49 -2.24
CA LEU A 66 -5.90 7.56 -3.25
C LEU A 66 -7.22 8.31 -3.38
N GLN A 67 -8.34 7.60 -3.47
CA GLN A 67 -9.67 8.23 -3.55
C GLN A 67 -9.94 9.13 -2.35
N SER A 68 -9.62 8.67 -1.15
CA SER A 68 -9.79 9.44 0.08
C SER A 68 -8.95 10.73 0.06
N GLU A 69 -7.69 10.63 -0.37
CA GLU A 69 -6.79 11.79 -0.46
C GLU A 69 -7.27 12.80 -1.49
N VAL A 70 -7.73 12.33 -2.65
CA VAL A 70 -8.29 13.21 -3.69
C VAL A 70 -9.55 13.90 -3.17
N GLU A 71 -10.45 13.19 -2.51
CA GLU A 71 -11.67 13.76 -1.95
C GLU A 71 -11.39 14.79 -0.86
N ASN A 72 -10.43 14.51 0.01
CA ASN A 72 -10.13 15.36 1.17
C ASN A 72 -9.30 16.58 0.82
N TYR A 73 -8.40 16.48 -0.15
CA TYR A 73 -7.43 17.55 -0.44
C TYR A 73 -7.60 18.15 -1.84
N GLY A 74 -8.45 17.58 -2.68
CA GLY A 74 -8.66 18.09 -4.04
C GLY A 74 -7.47 17.88 -4.97
N TYR A 75 -6.62 16.91 -4.69
CA TYR A 75 -5.46 16.63 -5.56
C TYR A 75 -5.92 16.21 -6.96
N GLU A 76 -5.29 16.78 -7.97
CA GLU A 76 -5.51 16.41 -9.38
C GLU A 76 -4.48 15.34 -9.78
N ILE A 77 -4.62 14.19 -9.18
CA ILE A 77 -3.76 13.02 -9.41
C ILE A 77 -4.65 11.79 -9.64
N GLN A 78 -4.15 10.81 -10.37
CA GLN A 78 -4.91 9.62 -10.71
C GLN A 78 -4.02 8.41 -10.96
N ALA A 79 -4.61 7.22 -10.87
CA ALA A 79 -3.92 5.97 -11.14
C ALA A 79 -3.65 5.80 -12.64
N ILE A 80 -2.46 5.31 -12.98
CA ILE A 80 -2.05 5.00 -14.35
C ILE A 80 -1.68 3.53 -14.55
N GLY A 81 -1.52 2.76 -13.48
CA GLY A 81 -1.22 1.33 -13.57
C GLY A 81 -1.37 0.65 -12.23
N ASN A 82 -1.82 -0.58 -12.24
CA ASN A 82 -1.91 -1.42 -11.04
C ASN A 82 -0.58 -2.12 -10.77
N THR A 83 -0.27 -2.35 -9.51
CA THR A 83 0.99 -2.99 -9.11
C THR A 83 0.77 -4.32 -8.42
N PHE A 84 0.28 -4.30 -7.19
CA PHE A 84 0.12 -5.51 -6.39
C PHE A 84 -0.89 -5.30 -5.28
N ILE A 85 -1.30 -6.41 -4.66
CA ILE A 85 -1.96 -6.38 -3.36
C ILE A 85 -1.07 -7.12 -2.38
N ILE A 86 -1.07 -6.67 -1.11
CA ILE A 86 -0.37 -7.33 -0.02
C ILE A 86 -1.32 -7.54 1.14
N PRO A 87 -1.19 -8.65 1.88
CA PRO A 87 -2.05 -8.89 3.04
C PRO A 87 -1.77 -7.88 4.16
N LEU A 88 -2.82 -7.53 4.87
CA LEU A 88 -2.75 -6.68 6.06
C LEU A 88 -2.85 -7.57 7.29
N ASN A 89 -1.70 -7.95 7.85
CA ASN A 89 -1.61 -8.98 8.87
C ASN A 89 -1.61 -8.43 10.30
N LEU A 90 -1.99 -9.30 11.24
CA LEU A 90 -1.97 -9.03 12.67
C LEU A 90 -0.73 -9.70 13.28
N TYR A 91 0.06 -8.91 14.01
CA TYR A 91 1.32 -9.36 14.64
C TYR A 91 1.25 -9.19 16.16
N SER A 92 2.04 -9.95 16.87
CA SER A 92 2.16 -9.83 18.32
C SER A 92 3.53 -10.31 18.81
N ASP A 93 4.07 -9.58 19.80
CA ASP A 93 5.24 -10.03 20.56
C ASP A 93 4.85 -10.83 21.80
N LYS A 94 3.55 -10.87 22.13
CA LYS A 94 3.08 -11.38 23.43
C LYS A 94 2.28 -12.66 23.34
N VAL A 95 1.53 -12.85 22.24
CA VAL A 95 0.70 -14.04 22.02
C VAL A 95 1.05 -14.67 20.68
N SER A 96 0.78 -15.98 20.55
CA SER A 96 1.15 -16.75 19.36
C SER A 96 -0.03 -17.00 18.42
N SER A 97 -1.26 -16.76 18.87
CA SER A 97 -2.46 -16.93 18.05
C SER A 97 -3.56 -15.97 18.49
N VAL A 98 -4.52 -15.76 17.60
CA VAL A 98 -5.70 -14.91 17.88
C VAL A 98 -6.50 -15.44 19.07
N ASP A 99 -6.55 -16.76 19.24
CA ASP A 99 -7.31 -17.40 20.33
C ASP A 99 -6.78 -17.05 21.72
N GLU A 100 -5.54 -16.60 21.82
CA GLU A 100 -4.94 -16.18 23.10
C GLU A 100 -5.29 -14.73 23.47
N LEU A 101 -5.90 -13.97 22.55
CA LEU A 101 -6.36 -12.61 22.86
C LEU A 101 -7.59 -12.69 23.77
N LYS A 102 -7.62 -11.83 24.76
CA LYS A 102 -8.66 -11.82 25.80
C LYS A 102 -9.16 -10.41 26.09
N ASP A 103 -10.24 -10.33 26.86
CA ASP A 103 -10.81 -9.06 27.28
C ASP A 103 -9.77 -8.18 27.96
N GLY A 104 -9.72 -6.91 27.57
CA GLY A 104 -8.77 -5.94 28.11
C GLY A 104 -7.47 -5.84 27.34
N ASP A 105 -7.19 -6.77 26.42
CA ASP A 105 -5.99 -6.69 25.57
C ASP A 105 -6.09 -5.52 24.61
N THR A 106 -4.94 -4.87 24.35
CA THR A 106 -4.85 -3.73 23.45
C THR A 106 -4.43 -4.18 22.05
N VAL A 107 -5.16 -3.72 21.04
CA VAL A 107 -4.86 -3.99 19.63
C VAL A 107 -4.71 -2.65 18.91
N ALA A 108 -3.52 -2.41 18.35
CA ALA A 108 -3.25 -1.20 17.58
C ALA A 108 -3.66 -1.39 16.12
N ILE A 109 -4.24 -0.33 15.54
CA ILE A 109 -4.59 -0.26 14.11
C ILE A 109 -4.15 1.09 13.54
N PRO A 110 -3.98 1.21 12.21
CA PRO A 110 -3.72 2.50 11.58
C PRO A 110 -4.83 3.52 11.85
N ASP A 111 -4.46 4.77 12.05
CA ASP A 111 -5.41 5.83 12.40
C ASP A 111 -6.05 6.53 11.19
N ASP A 112 -5.53 6.31 9.98
CA ASP A 112 -6.17 6.86 8.79
C ASP A 112 -7.43 6.05 8.43
N LEU A 113 -8.42 6.75 7.87
CA LEU A 113 -9.76 6.19 7.63
C LEU A 113 -9.73 4.88 6.83
N THR A 114 -9.00 4.86 5.72
CA THR A 114 -9.05 3.71 4.81
C THR A 114 -8.28 2.49 5.32
N ASN A 115 -7.07 2.69 5.84
CA ASN A 115 -6.30 1.59 6.42
C ASN A 115 -6.86 1.15 7.76
N GLY A 116 -7.35 2.09 8.56
CA GLY A 116 -8.07 1.78 9.81
C GLY A 116 -9.30 0.93 9.53
N GLY A 117 -10.08 1.31 8.51
CA GLY A 117 -11.25 0.54 8.10
C GLY A 117 -10.90 -0.86 7.61
N ARG A 118 -9.84 -0.99 6.81
CA ARG A 118 -9.34 -2.31 6.39
C ARG A 118 -8.89 -3.14 7.58
N ALA A 119 -8.19 -2.52 8.54
CA ALA A 119 -7.77 -3.21 9.77
C ALA A 119 -8.96 -3.73 10.57
N LEU A 120 -10.04 -2.96 10.68
CA LEU A 120 -11.25 -3.41 11.37
C LEU A 120 -11.87 -4.62 10.67
N LYS A 121 -11.84 -4.66 9.34
CA LYS A 121 -12.31 -5.83 8.58
C LYS A 121 -11.43 -7.07 8.83
N VAL A 122 -10.12 -6.86 9.00
CA VAL A 122 -9.20 -7.95 9.38
C VAL A 122 -9.54 -8.47 10.76
N LEU A 123 -9.79 -7.59 11.73
CA LEU A 123 -10.19 -7.98 13.08
C LEU A 123 -11.54 -8.72 13.08
N GLU A 124 -12.47 -8.31 12.23
CA GLU A 124 -13.75 -9.02 12.05
C GLU A 124 -13.51 -10.42 11.47
N SER A 125 -12.70 -10.52 10.43
CA SER A 125 -12.35 -11.81 9.82
C SER A 125 -11.68 -12.74 10.82
N ALA A 126 -10.87 -12.19 11.74
CA ALA A 126 -10.22 -12.94 12.81
C ALA A 126 -11.19 -13.34 13.94
N GLY A 127 -12.43 -12.89 13.91
CA GLY A 127 -13.45 -13.24 14.90
C GLY A 127 -13.45 -12.39 16.17
N LEU A 128 -12.68 -11.30 16.20
CA LEU A 128 -12.54 -10.45 17.39
C LEU A 128 -13.69 -9.46 17.56
N ILE A 129 -14.22 -8.97 16.45
CA ILE A 129 -15.32 -7.99 16.41
C ILE A 129 -16.33 -8.37 15.33
N THR A 130 -17.51 -7.76 15.39
CA THR A 130 -18.50 -7.78 14.33
C THR A 130 -18.82 -6.35 13.96
N LEU A 131 -18.68 -6.00 12.67
CA LEU A 131 -19.03 -4.68 12.15
C LEU A 131 -20.51 -4.63 11.79
N LYS A 132 -21.11 -3.43 11.84
CA LYS A 132 -22.48 -3.22 11.37
C LYS A 132 -22.59 -3.61 9.90
N ALA A 133 -23.71 -4.19 9.49
CA ALA A 133 -23.93 -4.68 8.12
C ALA A 133 -23.79 -3.59 7.06
N ASP A 134 -24.06 -2.32 7.42
CA ASP A 134 -24.00 -1.16 6.53
C ASP A 134 -22.73 -0.33 6.69
N ALA A 135 -21.69 -0.89 7.30
CA ALA A 135 -20.45 -0.16 7.61
C ALA A 135 -19.67 0.33 6.37
N GLY A 136 -19.91 -0.27 5.19
CA GLY A 136 -19.27 0.16 3.94
C GLY A 136 -17.80 -0.23 3.84
N PHE A 137 -17.08 0.47 2.96
CA PHE A 137 -15.68 0.14 2.62
C PHE A 137 -14.67 0.71 3.62
N SER A 138 -15.02 1.78 4.34
CA SER A 138 -14.12 2.43 5.29
C SER A 138 -14.79 2.57 6.66
N PRO A 139 -15.05 1.45 7.35
CA PRO A 139 -15.65 1.50 8.68
C PRO A 139 -14.74 2.20 9.68
N THR A 140 -15.35 2.80 10.70
CA THR A 140 -14.66 3.35 11.86
C THR A 140 -14.98 2.52 13.09
N VAL A 141 -14.35 2.81 14.22
CA VAL A 141 -14.65 2.11 15.48
C VAL A 141 -16.11 2.26 15.90
N ASP A 142 -16.78 3.33 15.47
CA ASP A 142 -18.21 3.55 15.73
C ASP A 142 -19.10 2.55 14.97
N ASP A 143 -18.55 1.89 13.96
CA ASP A 143 -19.26 0.87 13.18
C ASP A 143 -19.12 -0.54 13.78
N ILE A 144 -18.44 -0.68 14.91
CA ILE A 144 -18.34 -1.96 15.61
C ILE A 144 -19.65 -2.20 16.34
N GLU A 145 -20.37 -3.25 15.90
CA GLU A 145 -21.64 -3.65 16.53
C GLU A 145 -21.40 -4.45 17.79
N THR A 146 -20.43 -5.37 17.75
CA THR A 146 -20.14 -6.29 18.86
C THR A 146 -18.64 -6.52 18.98
N TYR A 147 -18.14 -6.48 20.21
CA TYR A 147 -16.82 -6.96 20.56
C TYR A 147 -16.96 -8.41 21.04
N ASN A 148 -16.62 -9.37 20.18
CA ASN A 148 -16.65 -10.79 20.53
C ASN A 148 -15.59 -11.11 21.59
N THR A 149 -14.45 -10.44 21.49
CA THR A 149 -13.45 -10.29 22.53
C THR A 149 -13.38 -8.81 22.85
N LYS A 150 -13.44 -8.43 24.12
CA LYS A 150 -13.48 -7.02 24.53
C LYS A 150 -12.09 -6.41 24.51
N ILE A 151 -11.49 -6.37 23.33
CA ILE A 151 -10.21 -5.72 23.11
C ILE A 151 -10.37 -4.19 23.19
N GLN A 152 -9.28 -3.52 23.51
CA GLN A 152 -9.18 -2.05 23.46
C GLN A 152 -8.43 -1.69 22.17
N ILE A 153 -9.11 -1.00 21.27
CA ILE A 153 -8.52 -0.59 19.98
C ILE A 153 -7.79 0.74 20.17
N GLU A 154 -6.52 0.75 19.81
CA GLU A 154 -5.68 1.94 19.84
C GLU A 154 -5.32 2.35 18.43
N GLU A 155 -5.68 3.57 18.04
CA GLU A 155 -5.42 4.09 16.69
C GLU A 155 -4.11 4.85 16.69
N LEU A 156 -3.15 4.41 15.89
CA LEU A 156 -1.81 4.98 15.79
C LEU A 156 -1.47 5.25 14.32
N LYS A 157 -0.53 6.17 14.10
CA LYS A 157 0.00 6.37 12.74
C LYS A 157 0.61 5.06 12.24
N ALA A 158 0.28 4.69 11.00
CA ALA A 158 0.70 3.41 10.43
C ALA A 158 2.21 3.17 10.53
N ASN A 159 3.02 4.23 10.33
CA ASN A 159 4.48 4.13 10.35
C ASN A 159 5.07 3.88 11.75
N VAL A 160 4.34 4.18 12.82
CA VAL A 160 4.83 3.95 14.19
C VAL A 160 4.35 2.63 14.79
N ILE A 161 3.37 1.97 14.16
CA ILE A 161 2.80 0.74 14.71
C ILE A 161 3.85 -0.37 14.92
N PRO A 162 4.78 -0.64 13.99
CA PRO A 162 5.77 -1.70 14.24
C PRO A 162 6.56 -1.49 15.53
N SER A 163 6.97 -0.26 15.80
CA SER A 163 7.74 0.05 17.01
C SER A 163 6.89 0.04 18.29
N SER A 164 5.55 0.03 18.16
CA SER A 164 4.63 -0.04 19.30
C SER A 164 4.36 -1.47 19.78
N LEU A 165 4.81 -2.49 19.04
CA LEU A 165 4.53 -3.89 19.38
C LEU A 165 4.86 -4.26 20.82
N PRO A 166 5.97 -3.80 21.44
CA PRO A 166 6.24 -4.09 22.85
C PRO A 166 5.20 -3.51 23.82
N ASP A 167 4.47 -2.48 23.40
CA ASP A 167 3.56 -1.73 24.27
C ASP A 167 2.09 -2.11 24.12
N VAL A 168 1.77 -2.95 23.11
CA VAL A 168 0.40 -3.43 22.85
C VAL A 168 0.37 -4.95 22.85
N THR A 169 -0.83 -5.54 22.95
CA THR A 169 -0.95 -7.01 22.89
C THR A 169 -0.77 -7.50 21.47
N ALA A 170 -1.35 -6.80 20.49
CA ALA A 170 -1.23 -7.13 19.07
C ALA A 170 -1.41 -5.88 18.22
N ALA A 171 -1.01 -5.94 16.96
CA ALA A 171 -1.13 -4.80 16.06
C ALA A 171 -1.33 -5.25 14.61
N VAL A 172 -2.20 -4.53 13.90
CA VAL A 172 -2.37 -4.65 12.46
C VAL A 172 -1.34 -3.74 11.79
N VAL A 173 -0.45 -4.32 10.99
CA VAL A 173 0.71 -3.60 10.43
C VAL A 173 0.67 -3.66 8.90
N ASN A 174 0.70 -2.48 8.27
CA ASN A 174 0.81 -2.39 6.81
C ASN A 174 2.07 -3.10 6.32
N GLY A 175 1.94 -3.82 5.20
CA GLY A 175 2.99 -4.73 4.73
C GLY A 175 4.33 -4.08 4.46
N ASN A 176 4.37 -2.88 3.87
CA ASN A 176 5.63 -2.18 3.62
C ASN A 176 6.35 -1.83 4.94
N TYR A 177 5.61 -1.38 5.94
CA TYR A 177 6.18 -1.08 7.26
C TYR A 177 6.60 -2.35 8.00
N ALA A 178 5.82 -3.43 7.86
CA ALA A 178 6.17 -4.72 8.47
C ALA A 178 7.51 -5.22 7.91
N LEU A 179 7.66 -5.23 6.60
CA LEU A 179 8.88 -5.70 5.95
C LEU A 179 10.09 -4.80 6.26
N ASP A 180 9.92 -3.48 6.21
CA ASP A 180 11.00 -2.55 6.56
C ASP A 180 11.48 -2.70 8.00
N PHE A 181 10.55 -3.01 8.90
CA PHE A 181 10.85 -3.22 10.32
C PHE A 181 11.51 -4.59 10.58
N GLY A 182 11.41 -5.51 9.63
CA GLY A 182 11.96 -6.84 9.76
C GLY A 182 10.99 -7.89 10.30
N LEU A 183 9.69 -7.58 10.31
CA LEU A 183 8.66 -8.57 10.66
C LEU A 183 8.55 -9.59 9.53
N LYS A 184 8.45 -10.86 9.92
CA LYS A 184 8.28 -11.96 8.96
C LYS A 184 6.80 -12.32 8.87
N THR A 185 6.30 -12.50 7.64
CA THR A 185 4.90 -12.85 7.40
C THR A 185 4.46 -14.11 8.11
N GLU A 186 5.33 -15.10 8.20
CA GLU A 186 5.04 -16.36 8.90
C GLU A 186 4.90 -16.18 10.42
N GLU A 187 5.35 -15.04 10.97
CA GLU A 187 5.22 -14.71 12.39
C GLU A 187 3.89 -14.03 12.71
N ALA A 188 3.09 -13.68 11.72
CA ALA A 188 1.78 -13.09 11.95
C ALA A 188 0.88 -14.07 12.70
N ILE A 189 0.17 -13.56 13.71
CA ILE A 189 -0.79 -14.39 14.46
C ILE A 189 -2.11 -14.54 13.73
N TYR A 190 -2.38 -13.67 12.76
CA TYR A 190 -3.50 -13.78 11.82
C TYR A 190 -3.08 -13.21 10.47
N LYS A 191 -3.30 -13.99 9.41
CA LYS A 191 -3.00 -13.59 8.04
C LYS A 191 -4.27 -13.17 7.33
N ASP A 192 -4.24 -11.96 6.74
CA ASP A 192 -5.32 -11.47 5.90
C ASP A 192 -5.46 -12.38 4.67
N SER A 193 -6.65 -12.90 4.45
CA SER A 193 -6.97 -13.79 3.32
C SER A 193 -7.83 -13.12 2.25
N VAL A 194 -8.27 -11.88 2.47
CA VAL A 194 -9.12 -11.15 1.53
C VAL A 194 -8.24 -10.34 0.59
N LEU A 195 -7.80 -10.96 -0.52
CA LEU A 195 -6.79 -10.42 -1.41
C LEU A 195 -7.33 -10.13 -2.82
N ASP A 196 -8.65 -10.17 -3.02
CA ASP A 196 -9.29 -10.01 -4.33
C ASP A 196 -10.07 -8.69 -4.48
N GLU A 197 -10.13 -7.85 -3.44
CA GLU A 197 -10.86 -6.58 -3.48
C GLU A 197 -10.04 -5.49 -4.15
N GLU A 198 -10.54 -4.96 -5.29
CA GLU A 198 -9.86 -3.94 -6.10
C GLU A 198 -9.52 -2.66 -5.35
N GLN A 199 -10.35 -2.25 -4.37
CA GLN A 199 -10.07 -1.04 -3.60
C GLN A 199 -8.75 -1.09 -2.84
N TYR A 200 -8.20 -2.29 -2.61
CA TYR A 200 -6.92 -2.46 -1.92
C TYR A 200 -5.76 -2.76 -2.88
N TRP A 201 -6.01 -2.74 -4.20
CA TRP A 201 -4.93 -2.86 -5.16
C TRP A 201 -4.05 -1.63 -5.13
N ASN A 202 -2.76 -1.85 -4.97
CA ASN A 202 -1.77 -0.78 -5.04
C ASN A 202 -1.56 -0.36 -6.49
N LEU A 203 -1.12 0.88 -6.67
CA LEU A 203 -1.10 1.51 -7.99
C LEU A 203 0.06 2.49 -8.13
N ILE A 204 0.29 2.90 -9.36
CA ILE A 204 1.16 4.00 -9.73
C ILE A 204 0.26 5.20 -10.03
N ALA A 205 0.55 6.35 -9.42
CA ALA A 205 -0.22 7.58 -9.62
C ALA A 205 0.61 8.65 -10.33
N ALA A 206 -0.07 9.44 -11.15
CA ALA A 206 0.50 10.59 -11.89
C ALA A 206 -0.40 11.81 -11.72
N ARG A 207 0.14 13.00 -12.01
CA ARG A 207 -0.69 14.20 -12.12
C ARG A 207 -1.59 14.11 -13.35
N THR A 208 -2.84 14.48 -13.19
CA THR A 208 -3.82 14.51 -14.30
C THR A 208 -3.33 15.41 -15.43
N ALA A 209 -2.73 16.55 -15.11
CA ALA A 209 -2.20 17.48 -16.11
C ALA A 209 -1.13 16.84 -17.01
N ASP A 210 -0.27 16.00 -16.45
CA ASP A 210 0.79 15.33 -17.21
C ASP A 210 0.24 14.36 -18.26
N LEU A 211 -0.96 13.84 -18.03
CA LEU A 211 -1.60 12.88 -18.94
C LEU A 211 -2.19 13.56 -20.19
N LYS A 212 -2.16 14.88 -20.25
CA LYS A 212 -2.51 15.66 -21.44
C LYS A 212 -1.32 15.94 -22.34
N ASP A 213 -0.11 15.60 -21.87
CA ASP A 213 1.13 15.76 -22.61
C ASP A 213 1.54 14.41 -23.21
N PRO A 214 1.46 14.25 -24.56
CA PRO A 214 1.79 12.98 -25.20
C PRO A 214 3.21 12.46 -24.93
N THR A 215 4.16 13.36 -24.75
CA THR A 215 5.55 12.98 -24.45
C THR A 215 5.64 12.34 -23.06
N LYS A 216 4.99 12.94 -22.06
CA LYS A 216 4.94 12.38 -20.72
C LYS A 216 4.17 11.06 -20.67
N VAL A 217 3.05 10.99 -21.36
CA VAL A 217 2.26 9.74 -21.44
C VAL A 217 3.11 8.61 -22.00
N ASP A 218 3.88 8.87 -23.07
CA ASP A 218 4.75 7.86 -23.66
C ASP A 218 5.78 7.34 -22.64
N VAL A 219 6.43 8.24 -21.91
CA VAL A 219 7.39 7.89 -20.86
C VAL A 219 6.71 7.09 -19.73
N TYR A 220 5.57 7.56 -19.26
CA TYR A 220 4.88 6.90 -18.15
C TYR A 220 4.32 5.52 -18.52
N LYS A 221 3.90 5.34 -19.77
CA LYS A 221 3.51 4.01 -20.28
C LYS A 221 4.69 3.04 -20.22
N LYS A 222 5.90 3.51 -20.54
CA LYS A 222 7.11 2.70 -20.44
C LYS A 222 7.42 2.33 -18.99
N VAL A 223 7.23 3.26 -18.05
CA VAL A 223 7.43 2.99 -16.62
C VAL A 223 6.46 1.92 -16.14
N VAL A 224 5.17 2.05 -16.45
CA VAL A 224 4.14 1.06 -16.10
C VAL A 224 4.49 -0.31 -16.68
N ALA A 225 4.81 -0.36 -17.97
CA ALA A 225 5.15 -1.61 -18.66
C ALA A 225 6.41 -2.25 -18.06
N ALA A 226 7.41 -1.44 -17.68
CA ALA A 226 8.63 -1.96 -17.08
C ALA A 226 8.38 -2.60 -15.72
N PHE A 227 7.47 -2.04 -14.92
CA PHE A 227 7.07 -2.66 -13.66
C PHE A 227 6.23 -3.91 -13.87
N GLN A 228 5.23 -3.86 -14.75
CA GLN A 228 4.31 -4.97 -15.02
C GLN A 228 4.97 -6.04 -15.89
N SER A 229 6.04 -6.65 -15.40
CA SER A 229 6.87 -7.59 -16.16
C SER A 229 7.09 -8.89 -15.39
N ASP A 230 7.49 -9.92 -16.11
CA ASP A 230 7.87 -11.21 -15.52
C ASP A 230 9.05 -11.04 -14.54
N ALA A 231 9.97 -10.14 -14.84
CA ALA A 231 11.13 -9.87 -13.96
C ALA A 231 10.68 -9.31 -12.62
N THR A 232 9.69 -8.45 -12.60
CA THR A 232 9.11 -7.92 -11.36
C THR A 232 8.38 -9.01 -10.57
N GLU A 233 7.57 -9.83 -11.25
CA GLU A 233 6.88 -10.94 -10.60
C GLU A 233 7.85 -11.94 -9.99
N LYS A 234 8.99 -12.15 -10.63
CA LYS A 234 10.06 -13.01 -10.12
C LYS A 234 10.61 -12.47 -8.79
N VAL A 235 10.76 -11.15 -8.67
CA VAL A 235 11.15 -10.51 -7.39
C VAL A 235 10.09 -10.75 -6.33
N PHE A 236 8.81 -10.61 -6.65
CA PHE A 236 7.72 -10.89 -5.71
C PHE A 236 7.83 -12.31 -5.13
N ASN A 237 8.15 -13.28 -5.97
CA ASN A 237 8.18 -14.69 -5.58
C ASN A 237 9.51 -15.08 -4.92
N ASP A 238 10.63 -14.69 -5.50
CA ASP A 238 11.95 -15.14 -5.05
C ASP A 238 12.45 -14.37 -3.81
N ASP A 239 12.24 -13.05 -3.78
CA ASP A 239 12.77 -12.21 -2.72
C ASP A 239 11.78 -12.01 -1.58
N PHE A 240 10.48 -12.14 -1.85
CA PHE A 240 9.42 -11.87 -0.88
C PHE A 240 8.45 -13.04 -0.69
N GLY A 241 8.79 -14.23 -1.20
CA GLY A 241 8.04 -15.45 -0.96
C GLY A 241 6.58 -15.40 -1.42
N GLY A 242 6.26 -14.60 -2.44
CA GLY A 242 4.89 -14.45 -2.91
C GLY A 242 4.03 -13.53 -2.05
N TYR A 243 4.62 -12.76 -1.16
CA TYR A 243 3.91 -11.81 -0.30
C TYR A 243 3.24 -10.70 -1.11
N PHE A 244 3.91 -10.20 -2.14
CA PHE A 244 3.33 -9.29 -3.11
C PHE A 244 2.68 -10.10 -4.22
N ILE A 245 1.41 -9.81 -4.50
CA ILE A 245 0.61 -10.54 -5.48
C ILE A 245 0.24 -9.57 -6.60
N LYS A 246 0.64 -9.87 -7.83
CA LYS A 246 0.31 -9.00 -8.97
C LYS A 246 -1.20 -8.94 -9.18
N VAL A 247 -1.72 -7.76 -9.48
CA VAL A 247 -3.14 -7.54 -9.73
C VAL A 247 -3.34 -6.52 -10.84
N GLY A 248 -4.32 -6.78 -11.69
CA GLY A 248 -4.81 -5.79 -12.64
C GLY A 248 -3.81 -5.33 -13.71
N TRP A 249 -2.79 -6.13 -14.02
CA TRP A 249 -1.81 -5.78 -15.05
C TRP A 249 -2.39 -5.82 -16.47
N ASP A 250 -3.55 -6.44 -16.62
CA ASP A 250 -4.31 -6.49 -17.88
C ASP A 250 -5.20 -5.27 -18.10
N GLN A 251 -5.34 -4.38 -17.11
CA GLN A 251 -6.13 -3.15 -17.22
C GLN A 251 -5.30 -2.00 -17.75
N ASP A 252 -5.77 -1.33 -18.79
CA ASP A 252 -5.14 -0.12 -19.33
C ASP A 252 -5.77 1.12 -18.69
N LEU A 253 -5.15 1.62 -17.62
CA LEU A 253 -5.66 2.79 -16.90
C LEU A 253 -5.41 4.11 -17.64
N PHE A 254 -4.54 4.13 -18.66
CA PHE A 254 -4.35 5.31 -19.50
C PHE A 254 -5.59 5.59 -20.35
N SER A 255 -6.30 4.57 -20.80
CA SER A 255 -7.52 4.73 -21.56
C SER A 255 -8.66 5.28 -20.70
N GLU A 256 -8.65 5.03 -19.40
CA GLU A 256 -9.63 5.54 -18.44
C GLU A 256 -9.35 6.98 -18.00
N ALA A 257 -8.15 7.49 -18.28
CA ALA A 257 -7.67 8.81 -17.89
C ALA A 257 -8.17 9.93 -18.80
N GLN A 258 -8.86 9.61 -19.88
CA GLN A 258 -9.31 10.58 -20.90
C GLN A 258 -10.72 11.12 -20.65
#